data_c9b31fae8b00c8c9a91d3c7a829430e0
#
_entry.id   c9b31fae8b00c8c9a91d3c7a829430e0
#
_cell.length_a   1.000
_cell.length_b   1.000
_cell.length_c   1.000
_cell.angle_alpha   90.00
_cell.angle_beta   90.00
_cell.angle_gamma   90.00
#
_symmetry.space_group_name_H-M   'P 1'
#
loop_
_entity.id
_entity.type
_entity.pdbx_description
1 polymer ?
#
loop_
_entity_poly.entity_id
_entity_poly.type
_entity_poly.pdbx_seq_one_letter_code
_entity_poly.pdbx_strand_id
1 'polypeptide(L)'
;MDDVGRAINPLIVDGQTHGGIVQGLGQALWEHCRYDRESGQLQSATFMEYAMPRADLLPSFTTEISEVPSTSNPLGLRGGGEGGTTPALGAAVNAIVDALAPLGVEHLEMPVTPERVWDAIREAQRGRAASQSCSGGTRAST
;
A
#
# COMPACT_ATOMS: atom_id res chain seq x y z
N MET A 1 6.06 6.47 -13.78
CA MET A 1 6.35 7.66 -14.63
C MET A 1 5.87 8.89 -13.88
N ASP A 2 6.73 9.90 -13.73
CA ASP A 2 6.44 11.16 -13.05
C ASP A 2 6.73 12.34 -14.00
N ASP A 3 5.84 13.34 -14.06
CA ASP A 3 6.03 14.54 -14.86
C ASP A 3 6.48 15.71 -13.96
N VAL A 4 7.76 16.01 -14.01
CA VAL A 4 8.39 17.10 -13.25
C VAL A 4 8.60 18.36 -14.09
N GLY A 5 7.99 18.43 -15.26
CA GLY A 5 8.34 19.44 -16.24
C GLY A 5 9.77 19.22 -16.76
N ARG A 6 10.59 20.26 -16.81
CA ARG A 6 12.01 20.08 -17.10
C ARG A 6 12.75 19.50 -15.89
N ALA A 7 13.43 18.37 -16.04
CA ALA A 7 14.26 17.79 -15.01
C ALA A 7 15.63 18.50 -14.95
N ILE A 8 15.85 19.31 -13.93
CA ILE A 8 17.15 20.01 -13.74
C ILE A 8 18.24 19.04 -13.33
N ASN A 9 17.91 18.10 -12.46
CA ASN A 9 18.81 17.04 -12.04
C ASN A 9 18.06 15.71 -12.03
N PRO A 10 18.15 14.91 -13.11
CA PRO A 10 17.43 13.63 -13.21
C PRO A 10 17.76 12.65 -12.09
N LEU A 11 19.02 12.62 -11.60
CA LEU A 11 19.43 11.72 -10.52
C LEU A 11 18.70 12.04 -9.20
N ILE A 12 18.53 13.33 -8.89
CA ILE A 12 17.79 13.75 -7.69
C ILE A 12 16.30 13.43 -7.85
N VAL A 13 15.72 13.66 -9.01
CA VAL A 13 14.32 13.35 -9.29
C VAL A 13 14.06 11.86 -9.16
N ASP A 14 14.92 11.03 -9.73
CA ASP A 14 14.85 9.58 -9.64
C ASP A 14 14.92 9.10 -8.17
N GLY A 15 15.91 9.60 -7.41
CA GLY A 15 16.03 9.31 -5.98
C GLY A 15 14.80 9.75 -5.16
N GLN A 16 14.22 10.90 -5.51
CA GLN A 16 13.00 11.40 -4.87
C GLN A 16 11.79 10.49 -5.16
N THR A 17 11.67 10.01 -6.40
CA THR A 17 10.60 9.09 -6.80
C THR A 17 10.73 7.75 -6.07
N HIS A 18 11.94 7.17 -6.00
CA HIS A 18 12.21 5.95 -5.23
C HIS A 18 11.86 6.12 -3.74
N GLY A 19 12.36 7.19 -3.12
CA GLY A 19 12.06 7.48 -1.71
C GLY A 19 10.57 7.69 -1.44
N GLY A 20 9.89 8.38 -2.35
CA GLY A 20 8.44 8.58 -2.28
C GLY A 20 7.66 7.27 -2.36
N ILE A 21 8.00 6.38 -3.31
CA ILE A 21 7.36 5.05 -3.41
C ILE A 21 7.54 4.27 -2.11
N VAL A 22 8.74 4.24 -1.55
CA VAL A 22 9.03 3.54 -0.29
C VAL A 22 8.22 4.11 0.87
N GLN A 23 8.10 5.43 0.96
CA GLN A 23 7.28 6.10 1.97
C GLN A 23 5.79 5.69 1.84
N GLY A 24 5.25 5.69 0.64
CA GLY A 24 3.87 5.25 0.39
C GLY A 24 3.66 3.77 0.73
N LEU A 25 4.57 2.89 0.33
CA LEU A 25 4.52 1.47 0.67
C LEU A 25 4.63 1.25 2.18
N GLY A 26 5.47 2.03 2.89
CA GLY A 26 5.59 1.99 4.34
C GLY A 26 4.24 2.20 5.02
N GLN A 27 3.55 3.28 4.67
CA GLN A 27 2.21 3.59 5.20
C GLN A 27 1.16 2.54 4.80
N ALA A 28 1.24 2.02 3.58
CA ALA A 28 0.27 1.04 3.09
C ALA A 28 0.40 -0.32 3.78
N LEU A 29 1.63 -0.78 4.09
CA LEU A 29 1.90 -2.19 4.39
C LEU A 29 2.42 -2.45 5.81
N TRP A 30 3.10 -1.48 6.45
CA TRP A 30 3.86 -1.76 7.69
C TRP A 30 3.63 -0.77 8.81
N GLU A 31 3.66 0.53 8.52
CA GLU A 31 3.67 1.59 9.54
C GLU A 31 2.34 1.70 10.25
N HIS A 32 2.35 1.43 11.56
CA HIS A 32 1.16 1.46 12.38
C HIS A 32 1.45 2.09 13.75
N CYS A 33 0.91 3.28 14.00
CA CYS A 33 0.92 3.90 15.31
C CYS A 33 -0.16 3.23 16.19
N ARG A 34 0.28 2.49 17.21
CA ARG A 34 -0.61 1.84 18.18
C ARG A 34 -0.58 2.58 19.50
N TYR A 35 -1.76 2.86 20.01
CA TYR A 35 -1.95 3.52 21.31
C TYR A 35 -2.64 2.57 22.26
N ASP A 36 -2.21 2.61 23.52
CA ASP A 36 -2.95 1.96 24.61
C ASP A 36 -4.29 2.65 24.81
N ARG A 37 -5.37 1.88 24.89
CA ARG A 37 -6.73 2.43 24.91
C ARG A 37 -7.09 3.10 26.23
N GLU A 38 -6.47 2.70 27.34
CA GLU A 38 -6.79 3.21 28.68
C GLU A 38 -5.94 4.44 28.99
N SER A 39 -4.65 4.38 28.73
CA SER A 39 -3.69 5.44 29.07
C SER A 39 -3.46 6.46 27.96
N GLY A 40 -3.79 6.13 26.70
CA GLY A 40 -3.44 6.92 25.52
C GLY A 40 -1.94 6.88 25.17
N GLN A 41 -1.15 6.04 25.84
CA GLN A 41 0.28 5.94 25.62
C GLN A 41 0.58 5.32 24.25
N LEU A 42 1.48 5.95 23.48
CA LEU A 42 1.99 5.39 22.22
C LEU A 42 2.81 4.13 22.53
N GLN A 43 2.38 2.98 22.02
CA GLN A 43 3.06 1.69 22.17
C GLN A 43 4.15 1.49 21.13
N SER A 44 3.92 1.94 19.89
CA SER A 44 4.89 1.88 18.78
C SER A 44 5.86 3.07 18.80
N ALA A 45 6.52 3.31 19.95
CA ALA A 45 7.32 4.51 20.19
C ALA A 45 8.80 4.35 19.82
N THR A 46 9.27 3.15 19.51
CA THR A 46 10.67 2.87 19.16
C THR A 46 10.76 2.11 17.83
N PHE A 47 11.96 2.04 17.23
CA PHE A 47 12.19 1.25 16.02
C PHE A 47 12.05 -0.27 16.23
N MET A 48 11.88 -0.73 17.46
CA MET A 48 11.57 -2.12 17.75
C MET A 48 10.09 -2.44 17.54
N GLU A 49 9.20 -1.48 17.76
CA GLU A 49 7.74 -1.64 17.67
C GLU A 49 7.15 -0.96 16.42
N TYR A 50 7.85 0.03 15.85
CA TYR A 50 7.42 0.74 14.64
C TYR A 50 8.10 0.15 13.41
N ALA A 51 7.32 -0.50 12.57
CA ALA A 51 7.82 -1.22 11.40
C ALA A 51 8.07 -0.26 10.22
N MET A 52 9.14 0.54 10.30
CA MET A 52 9.57 1.39 9.20
C MET A 52 10.14 0.53 8.05
N PRO A 53 9.85 0.85 6.77
CA PRO A 53 10.38 0.10 5.65
C PRO A 53 11.91 0.17 5.58
N ARG A 54 12.54 -0.96 5.26
CA ARG A 54 13.99 -1.09 5.09
C ARG A 54 14.30 -1.50 3.66
N ALA A 55 15.50 -1.13 3.20
CA ALA A 55 15.92 -1.37 1.82
C ALA A 55 15.94 -2.86 1.43
N ASP A 56 16.18 -3.75 2.39
CA ASP A 56 16.19 -5.20 2.18
C ASP A 56 14.80 -5.82 1.96
N LEU A 57 13.72 -5.09 2.28
CA LEU A 57 12.34 -5.53 2.11
C LEU A 57 11.73 -5.13 0.77
N LEU A 58 12.43 -4.33 -0.02
CA LEU A 58 11.88 -3.69 -1.21
C LEU A 58 12.58 -4.20 -2.47
N PRO A 59 11.82 -4.41 -3.56
CA PRO A 59 12.41 -4.71 -4.86
C PRO A 59 13.08 -3.47 -5.46
N SER A 60 13.87 -3.67 -6.51
CA SER A 60 14.31 -2.56 -7.36
C SER A 60 13.10 -1.97 -8.09
N PHE A 61 13.06 -0.63 -8.15
CA PHE A 61 12.06 0.09 -8.93
C PHE A 61 12.63 0.49 -10.28
N THR A 62 11.82 0.37 -11.32
CA THR A 62 12.09 0.98 -12.62
C THR A 62 11.27 2.27 -12.72
N THR A 63 11.96 3.40 -12.82
CA THR A 63 11.35 4.72 -12.90
C THR A 63 11.59 5.34 -14.26
N GLU A 64 10.69 6.23 -14.68
CA GLU A 64 10.78 6.99 -15.90
C GLU A 64 10.30 8.42 -15.62
N ILE A 65 11.07 9.39 -16.07
CA ILE A 65 10.75 10.81 -15.93
C ILE A 65 10.11 11.27 -17.24
N SER A 66 8.91 11.84 -17.15
CA SER A 66 8.28 12.56 -18.24
C SER A 66 8.61 14.05 -18.12
N GLU A 67 9.06 14.66 -19.20
CA GLU A 67 9.41 16.06 -19.24
C GLU A 67 8.44 16.84 -20.14
N VAL A 68 7.30 17.26 -19.58
CA VAL A 68 6.37 18.18 -20.25
C VAL A 68 6.54 19.57 -19.63
N PRO A 69 7.30 20.49 -20.27
CA PRO A 69 7.60 21.79 -19.67
C PRO A 69 6.35 22.56 -19.26
N SER A 70 6.36 23.10 -18.03
CA SER A 70 5.30 23.97 -17.57
C SER A 70 5.34 25.32 -18.29
N THR A 71 4.19 25.85 -18.62
CA THR A 71 4.05 27.20 -19.20
C THR A 71 3.94 28.30 -18.13
N SER A 72 3.83 27.91 -16.85
CA SER A 72 3.64 28.86 -15.73
C SER A 72 4.94 29.54 -15.26
N ASN A 73 6.10 29.04 -15.70
CA ASN A 73 7.41 29.62 -15.35
C ASN A 73 8.40 29.46 -16.51
N PRO A 74 9.40 30.38 -16.62
CA PRO A 74 10.33 30.38 -17.75
C PRO A 74 11.29 29.18 -17.79
N LEU A 75 11.46 28.46 -16.69
CA LEU A 75 12.31 27.26 -16.61
C LEU A 75 11.54 25.98 -17.00
N GLY A 76 10.22 26.06 -17.08
CA GLY A 76 9.38 24.90 -17.40
C GLY A 76 9.30 23.86 -16.29
N LEU A 77 9.52 24.25 -15.03
CA LEU A 77 9.58 23.33 -13.89
C LEU A 77 8.19 22.97 -13.36
N ARG A 78 8.10 21.77 -12.77
CA ARG A 78 7.00 21.33 -11.91
C ARG A 78 7.56 20.78 -10.60
N GLY A 79 6.74 20.74 -9.56
CA GLY A 79 7.09 20.09 -8.31
C GLY A 79 7.15 18.56 -8.47
N GLY A 80 8.17 17.93 -7.92
CA GLY A 80 8.38 16.48 -7.96
C GLY A 80 8.64 15.89 -6.57
N GLY A 81 8.04 16.47 -5.49
CA GLY A 81 8.31 16.04 -4.12
C GLY A 81 7.61 14.75 -3.72
N GLU A 82 6.31 14.64 -3.95
CA GLU A 82 5.47 13.54 -3.46
C GLU A 82 4.85 12.68 -4.57
N GLY A 83 5.36 12.82 -5.81
CA GLY A 83 4.85 12.09 -6.97
C GLY A 83 4.90 10.57 -6.80
N GLY A 84 5.92 10.05 -6.11
CA GLY A 84 6.02 8.62 -5.81
C GLY A 84 5.14 8.17 -4.65
N THR A 85 4.93 9.01 -3.63
CA THR A 85 4.25 8.64 -2.37
C THR A 85 2.75 8.43 -2.57
N THR A 86 2.08 9.40 -3.13
CA THR A 86 0.61 9.43 -3.25
C THR A 86 0.06 8.22 -4.03
N PRO A 87 0.56 7.89 -5.23
CA PRO A 87 0.04 6.75 -5.98
C PRO A 87 0.45 5.40 -5.38
N ALA A 88 1.58 5.30 -4.69
CA ALA A 88 2.06 4.04 -4.12
C ALA A 88 1.12 3.48 -3.05
N LEU A 89 0.49 4.34 -2.24
CA LEU A 89 -0.50 3.95 -1.24
C LEU A 89 -1.66 3.15 -1.87
N GLY A 90 -2.35 3.77 -2.81
CA GLY A 90 -3.49 3.15 -3.48
C GLY A 90 -3.11 1.97 -4.36
N ALA A 91 -1.99 2.05 -5.08
CA ALA A 91 -1.53 0.99 -5.97
C ALA A 91 -1.24 -0.31 -5.19
N ALA A 92 -0.55 -0.21 -4.05
CA ALA A 92 -0.23 -1.38 -3.23
C ALA A 92 -1.50 -2.04 -2.66
N VAL A 93 -2.39 -1.25 -2.07
CA VAL A 93 -3.63 -1.78 -1.49
C VAL A 93 -4.53 -2.40 -2.56
N ASN A 94 -4.70 -1.72 -3.70
CA ASN A 94 -5.52 -2.23 -4.80
C ASN A 94 -4.96 -3.55 -5.35
N ALA A 95 -3.64 -3.66 -5.50
CA ALA A 95 -3.01 -4.90 -5.97
C ALA A 95 -3.24 -6.08 -5.00
N ILE A 96 -3.21 -5.83 -3.69
CA ILE A 96 -3.47 -6.86 -2.68
C ILE A 96 -4.95 -7.26 -2.69
N VAL A 97 -5.87 -6.30 -2.75
CA VAL A 97 -7.31 -6.57 -2.83
C VAL A 97 -7.64 -7.35 -4.11
N ASP A 98 -7.06 -6.97 -5.25
CA ASP A 98 -7.22 -7.69 -6.51
C ASP A 98 -6.73 -9.14 -6.42
N ALA A 99 -5.56 -9.36 -5.82
CA ALA A 99 -5.02 -10.70 -5.59
C ALA A 99 -5.92 -11.56 -4.67
N LEU A 100 -6.66 -10.95 -3.75
CA LEU A 100 -7.56 -11.61 -2.81
C LEU A 100 -9.02 -11.70 -3.30
N ALA A 101 -9.37 -11.00 -4.38
CA ALA A 101 -10.71 -11.01 -4.95
C ALA A 101 -11.25 -12.42 -5.27
N PRO A 102 -10.45 -13.39 -5.76
CA PRO A 102 -10.90 -14.78 -5.94
C PRO A 102 -11.35 -15.47 -4.64
N LEU A 103 -10.93 -14.96 -3.49
CA LEU A 103 -11.36 -15.43 -2.17
C LEU A 103 -12.62 -14.73 -1.66
N GLY A 104 -13.07 -13.66 -2.33
CA GLY A 104 -14.21 -12.85 -1.94
C GLY A 104 -13.85 -11.69 -1.00
N VAL A 105 -12.59 -11.31 -0.92
CA VAL A 105 -12.14 -10.11 -0.20
C VAL A 105 -12.28 -8.91 -1.13
N GLU A 106 -13.13 -7.95 -0.77
CA GLU A 106 -13.44 -6.78 -1.59
C GLU A 106 -12.80 -5.49 -1.05
N HIS A 107 -12.39 -5.49 0.22
CA HIS A 107 -11.84 -4.32 0.89
C HIS A 107 -10.87 -4.69 2.00
N LEU A 108 -9.80 -3.88 2.14
CA LEU A 108 -8.87 -3.93 3.28
C LEU A 108 -8.52 -2.51 3.72
N GLU A 109 -8.53 -2.27 5.02
CA GLU A 109 -8.10 -1.00 5.60
C GLU A 109 -6.58 -0.92 5.74
N MET A 110 -6.00 0.25 5.48
CA MET A 110 -4.57 0.49 5.74
C MET A 110 -4.29 0.64 7.25
N PRO A 111 -3.09 0.28 7.68
CA PRO A 111 -2.05 -0.44 6.94
C PRO A 111 -2.45 -1.89 6.70
N VAL A 112 -2.25 -2.39 5.48
CA VAL A 112 -2.54 -3.77 5.07
C VAL A 112 -1.37 -4.66 5.49
N THR A 113 -1.24 -4.85 6.81
CA THR A 113 -0.17 -5.67 7.38
C THR A 113 -0.33 -7.15 7.03
N PRO A 114 0.75 -7.95 7.08
CA PRO A 114 0.66 -9.40 6.88
C PRO A 114 -0.40 -10.07 7.76
N GLU A 115 -0.57 -9.61 9.00
CA GLU A 115 -1.59 -10.10 9.93
C GLU A 115 -3.00 -9.83 9.38
N ARG A 116 -3.29 -8.60 8.94
CA ARG A 116 -4.61 -8.25 8.37
C ARG A 116 -4.93 -9.03 7.10
N VAL A 117 -3.92 -9.24 6.24
CA VAL A 117 -4.08 -10.08 5.04
C VAL A 117 -4.41 -11.52 5.43
N TRP A 118 -3.68 -12.07 6.41
CA TRP A 118 -3.92 -13.42 6.91
C TRP A 118 -5.33 -13.57 7.50
N ASP A 119 -5.76 -12.61 8.32
CA ASP A 119 -7.10 -12.60 8.90
C ASP A 119 -8.19 -12.56 7.83
N ALA A 120 -8.06 -11.69 6.84
CA ALA A 120 -9.00 -11.60 5.73
C ALA A 120 -9.11 -12.92 4.94
N ILE A 121 -7.99 -13.58 4.67
CA ILE A 121 -7.98 -14.90 4.01
C ILE A 121 -8.72 -15.94 4.88
N ARG A 122 -8.45 -15.95 6.19
CA ARG A 122 -9.08 -16.89 7.13
C ARG A 122 -10.59 -16.67 7.24
N GLU A 123 -11.02 -15.43 7.29
CA GLU A 123 -12.45 -15.08 7.33
C GLU A 123 -13.17 -15.50 6.04
N ALA A 124 -12.59 -15.21 4.88
CA ALA A 124 -13.13 -15.63 3.59
C ALA A 124 -13.25 -17.15 3.47
N GLN A 125 -12.26 -17.91 3.96
CA GLN A 125 -12.30 -19.37 3.99
C GLN A 125 -13.41 -19.91 4.91
N ARG A 126 -13.58 -19.31 6.10
CA ARG A 126 -14.66 -19.69 7.04
C ARG A 126 -16.06 -19.42 6.45
N GLY A 127 -16.24 -18.28 5.81
CA GLY A 127 -17.50 -17.93 5.13
C GLY A 127 -17.88 -18.94 4.04
N ARG A 128 -16.90 -19.37 3.24
CA ARG A 128 -17.11 -20.40 2.21
C ARG A 128 -17.48 -21.76 2.79
N ALA A 129 -16.80 -22.18 3.86
CA ALA A 129 -17.12 -23.45 4.52
C ALA A 129 -18.53 -23.46 5.12
N ALA A 130 -18.96 -22.33 5.72
CA ALA A 130 -20.31 -22.19 6.25
C ALA A 130 -21.38 -22.24 5.17
N SER A 131 -21.18 -21.59 4.02
CA SER A 131 -22.12 -21.60 2.90
C SER A 131 -22.26 -22.99 2.26
N GLN A 132 -21.19 -23.75 2.19
CA GLN A 132 -21.21 -25.14 1.67
C GLN A 132 -21.94 -26.10 2.61
N SER A 133 -21.85 -25.92 3.91
CA SER A 133 -22.57 -26.76 4.89
C SER A 133 -24.08 -26.52 4.87
N CYS A 134 -24.53 -25.28 4.58
CA CYS A 134 -25.93 -24.94 4.43
C CYS A 134 -26.56 -25.49 3.14
N SER A 135 -25.79 -25.57 2.04
CA SER A 135 -26.31 -26.07 0.76
C SER A 135 -26.38 -27.59 0.66
N GLY A 136 -25.69 -28.33 1.54
CA GLY A 136 -25.70 -29.81 1.59
C GLY A 136 -26.91 -30.43 2.33
N GLY A 137 -27.73 -29.62 3.02
CA GLY A 137 -28.82 -30.09 3.86
C GLY A 137 -30.17 -30.36 3.19
N THR A 138 -30.32 -30.12 1.87
CA THR A 138 -31.62 -30.21 1.18
C THR A 138 -31.66 -31.33 0.13
N ARG A 139 -31.23 -32.55 0.46
CA ARG A 139 -31.49 -33.75 -0.34
C ARG A 139 -31.67 -34.96 0.56
N ALA A 140 -32.85 -35.11 1.15
CA ALA A 140 -33.41 -36.42 1.51
C ALA A 140 -34.85 -36.22 1.97
N SER A 141 -35.79 -36.32 1.07
CA SER A 141 -37.10 -36.99 1.32
C SER A 141 -37.98 -36.88 0.07
N THR A 142 -37.98 -37.92 -0.71
CA THR A 142 -39.10 -38.45 -1.48
C THR A 142 -38.91 -39.94 -1.58
#